data_293674a47b69e275c9b57ea401b2467f
#
_entry.id   293674a47b69e275c9b57ea401b2467f
#
_cell.length_a   1.000
_cell.length_b   1.000
_cell.length_c   1.000
_cell.angle_alpha   90.00
_cell.angle_beta   90.00
_cell.angle_gamma   90.00
#
_symmetry.space_group_name_H-M   'P 1'
#
loop_
_entity.id
_entity.type
_entity.pdbx_description
1 polymer ?
#
loop_
_entity_poly.entity_id
_entity_poly.type
_entity_poly.pdbx_seq_one_letter_code
_entity_poly.pdbx_strand_id
1 'polypeptide(L)'
;MAKAIMVQGTMSNAGKSLLAAGLCRIFKQDGYKVAPFKSQNMALNSFITEEGLEMGRAQVMQAEAAGIRPSVYMNPILLKPTTDVGSQVIVNGEVLGNMKARDYFAYKKQLVPQIMEAYHRLEEEYDIIVIEGAGSPAEINLKEEDIVNMGMAKMAKAPVLLVGDIDRGGVFAQLIGTVMLLEEEEKKMVKGLIINKFRGDKTILDPGVKMLEEKAGIPVVGVAPYLQIQVEDEDSLTERFDRKAAVGVIDIAVIRLPRISNFTDFNPFESMEGVSLRYVGSVSELKNPDLIILPGTKSTMADLAWMRQNGLEAAVLKAAASGKLIFGICGGYQMLGETLSDPEGVEGGGTMKGMGLLPMDTVFAGDKTRTRVSGTFTQVEGRLKELSGVELEGYEIHMGVTTVKEGARSLTEITDHGAQTKGQTKKDGAYTDHVYGTYVHGVFEKEEVPKAVICAIGREKGLDVSEITSVDFAQFKETQYDLLAAGLREHLDMKKIYEILEEGI
;
A
#
# COMPACT_ATOMS: atom_id res chain seq x y z
N MET A 1 -10.35 8.36 28.47
CA MET A 1 -10.47 8.64 27.03
C MET A 1 -9.09 8.83 26.48
N ALA A 2 -8.80 8.20 25.36
CA ALA A 2 -7.56 8.42 24.64
C ALA A 2 -7.44 9.90 24.24
N LYS A 3 -6.20 10.38 24.10
CA LYS A 3 -5.93 11.68 23.48
C LYS A 3 -5.81 11.48 21.98
N ALA A 4 -6.26 12.46 21.21
CA ALA A 4 -6.16 12.41 19.77
C ALA A 4 -5.31 13.57 19.22
N ILE A 5 -4.59 13.31 18.13
CA ILE A 5 -3.93 14.33 17.33
C ILE A 5 -4.11 13.98 15.85
N MET A 6 -4.37 14.99 15.02
CA MET A 6 -4.66 14.75 13.61
C MET A 6 -3.64 15.39 12.69
N VAL A 7 -3.13 14.63 11.74
CA VAL A 7 -2.22 15.11 10.68
C VAL A 7 -3.04 15.33 9.41
N GLN A 8 -3.16 16.59 8.96
CA GLN A 8 -3.77 16.95 7.69
C GLN A 8 -2.74 17.55 6.73
N GLY A 9 -2.95 17.45 5.44
CA GLY A 9 -2.03 17.98 4.44
C GLY A 9 -2.65 19.06 3.58
N THR A 10 -1.84 19.99 3.10
CA THR A 10 -2.29 20.98 2.12
C THR A 10 -2.62 20.36 0.76
N MET A 11 -2.21 19.12 0.52
CA MET A 11 -2.40 18.37 -0.72
C MET A 11 -2.19 16.87 -0.50
N SER A 12 -2.54 16.06 -1.50
CA SER A 12 -2.08 14.66 -1.57
C SER A 12 -0.55 14.60 -1.64
N ASN A 13 0.03 13.53 -1.13
CA ASN A 13 1.50 13.32 -1.08
C ASN A 13 2.31 14.37 -0.27
N ALA A 14 1.66 15.19 0.55
CA ALA A 14 2.38 16.10 1.48
C ALA A 14 3.20 15.35 2.56
N GLY A 15 3.03 14.03 2.66
CA GLY A 15 3.73 13.17 3.62
C GLY A 15 2.95 12.89 4.91
N LYS A 16 1.62 13.04 4.88
CA LYS A 16 0.74 12.75 6.03
C LYS A 16 0.95 11.36 6.61
N SER A 17 0.91 10.33 5.76
CA SER A 17 1.00 8.93 6.18
C SER A 17 2.31 8.61 6.86
N LEU A 18 3.43 9.16 6.32
CA LEU A 18 4.75 8.99 6.91
C LEU A 18 4.88 9.72 8.25
N LEU A 19 4.36 10.95 8.35
CA LEU A 19 4.35 11.71 9.61
C LEU A 19 3.45 11.02 10.66
N ALA A 20 2.29 10.50 10.28
CA ALA A 20 1.43 9.74 11.17
C ALA A 20 2.13 8.46 11.69
N ALA A 21 2.78 7.70 10.80
CA ALA A 21 3.58 6.53 11.19
C ALA A 21 4.72 6.89 12.14
N GLY A 22 5.44 7.96 11.85
CA GLY A 22 6.52 8.42 12.71
C GLY A 22 6.05 8.89 14.08
N LEU A 23 4.92 9.60 14.15
CA LEU A 23 4.31 9.98 15.44
C LEU A 23 3.83 8.73 16.21
N CYS A 24 3.22 7.76 15.55
CA CYS A 24 2.88 6.47 16.16
C CYS A 24 4.12 5.79 16.76
N ARG A 25 5.24 5.75 16.01
CA ARG A 25 6.48 5.15 16.50
C ARG A 25 7.08 5.94 17.67
N ILE A 26 7.09 7.27 17.59
CA ILE A 26 7.58 8.15 18.66
C ILE A 26 6.79 7.93 19.94
N PHE A 27 5.47 8.01 19.90
CA PHE A 27 4.63 7.84 21.09
C PHE A 27 4.75 6.42 21.67
N LYS A 28 4.87 5.38 20.80
CA LYS A 28 5.20 4.01 21.26
C LYS A 28 6.54 3.96 22.02
N GLN A 29 7.60 4.56 21.47
CA GLN A 29 8.92 4.59 22.11
C GLN A 29 8.90 5.33 23.45
N ASP A 30 8.01 6.32 23.60
CA ASP A 30 7.80 7.06 24.84
C ASP A 30 6.88 6.34 25.83
N GLY A 31 6.45 5.11 25.51
CA GLY A 31 5.73 4.22 26.44
C GLY A 31 4.22 4.29 26.37
N TYR A 32 3.63 5.02 25.40
CA TYR A 32 2.17 5.06 25.21
C TYR A 32 1.67 3.88 24.39
N LYS A 33 0.44 3.45 24.64
CA LYS A 33 -0.33 2.60 23.74
C LYS A 33 -0.92 3.48 22.64
N VAL A 34 -0.52 3.27 21.40
CA VAL A 34 -0.88 4.15 20.28
C VAL A 34 -1.59 3.36 19.19
N ALA A 35 -2.66 3.93 18.64
CA ALA A 35 -3.27 3.44 17.42
C ALA A 35 -3.32 4.50 16.32
N PRO A 36 -3.09 4.15 15.06
CA PRO A 36 -3.42 5.00 13.93
C PRO A 36 -4.92 4.95 13.64
N PHE A 37 -5.43 6.02 13.01
CA PHE A 37 -6.80 6.05 12.52
C PHE A 37 -6.90 6.86 11.24
N LYS A 38 -7.64 6.36 10.25
CA LYS A 38 -8.03 7.10 9.05
C LYS A 38 -9.46 6.73 8.71
N SER A 39 -10.38 7.66 8.88
CA SER A 39 -11.82 7.42 8.72
C SER A 39 -12.18 6.82 7.36
N GLN A 40 -11.56 7.32 6.30
CA GLN A 40 -11.71 6.81 4.93
C GLN A 40 -10.37 6.83 4.22
N ASN A 41 -10.02 5.73 3.57
CA ASN A 41 -8.91 5.66 2.64
C ASN A 41 -9.39 5.35 1.22
N MET A 42 -8.70 5.86 0.21
CA MET A 42 -8.90 5.51 -1.19
C MET A 42 -7.58 4.95 -1.73
N ALA A 43 -7.48 3.62 -1.83
CA ALA A 43 -6.26 2.95 -2.25
C ALA A 43 -6.54 1.62 -2.93
N LEU A 44 -5.68 1.21 -3.86
CA LEU A 44 -5.69 -0.13 -4.46
C LEU A 44 -4.89 -1.12 -3.62
N ASN A 45 -3.94 -0.63 -2.82
CA ASN A 45 -3.19 -1.46 -1.88
C ASN A 45 -4.05 -1.76 -0.65
N SER A 46 -4.29 -3.02 -0.41
CA SER A 46 -5.04 -3.50 0.75
C SER A 46 -4.35 -4.68 1.41
N PHE A 47 -4.80 -5.01 2.59
CA PHE A 47 -4.29 -6.07 3.44
C PHE A 47 -5.47 -6.81 4.06
N ILE A 48 -5.26 -8.08 4.36
CA ILE A 48 -6.25 -8.91 5.06
C ILE A 48 -5.78 -9.12 6.50
N THR A 49 -6.61 -8.70 7.45
CA THR A 49 -6.35 -8.88 8.90
C THR A 49 -6.43 -10.36 9.30
N GLU A 50 -6.06 -10.68 10.53
CA GLU A 50 -6.18 -12.06 11.06
C GLU A 50 -7.62 -12.57 11.07
N GLU A 51 -8.60 -11.66 11.18
CA GLU A 51 -10.02 -11.98 11.15
C GLU A 51 -10.56 -12.21 9.72
N GLY A 52 -9.74 -12.03 8.69
CA GLY A 52 -10.15 -12.16 7.29
C GLY A 52 -10.83 -10.90 6.72
N LEU A 53 -10.63 -9.76 7.36
CA LEU A 53 -11.23 -8.49 6.98
C LEU A 53 -10.24 -7.61 6.20
N GLU A 54 -10.76 -6.79 5.28
CA GLU A 54 -9.93 -5.98 4.38
C GLU A 54 -9.75 -4.55 4.88
N MET A 55 -8.49 -4.04 4.87
CA MET A 55 -8.17 -2.66 5.21
C MET A 55 -7.08 -2.07 4.30
N GLY A 56 -6.91 -0.75 4.33
CA GLY A 56 -5.89 -0.05 3.57
C GLY A 56 -4.48 -0.31 4.09
N ARG A 57 -3.51 -0.50 3.18
CA ARG A 57 -2.12 -0.83 3.53
C ARG A 57 -1.42 0.29 4.31
N ALA A 58 -1.76 1.56 4.09
CA ALA A 58 -1.17 2.68 4.83
C ALA A 58 -1.39 2.56 6.35
N GLN A 59 -2.59 2.17 6.78
CA GLN A 59 -2.90 2.01 8.20
C GLN A 59 -2.27 0.74 8.78
N VAL A 60 -2.00 -0.27 7.94
CA VAL A 60 -1.19 -1.44 8.34
C VAL A 60 0.23 -1.00 8.67
N MET A 61 0.88 -0.23 7.81
CA MET A 61 2.22 0.33 8.02
C MET A 61 2.28 1.19 9.31
N GLN A 62 1.26 2.00 9.55
CA GLN A 62 1.15 2.82 10.76
C GLN A 62 0.92 1.98 12.02
N ALA A 63 0.15 0.89 11.94
CA ALA A 63 -0.04 -0.06 13.04
C ALA A 63 1.26 -0.81 13.34
N GLU A 64 1.99 -1.25 12.33
CA GLU A 64 3.32 -1.85 12.46
C GLU A 64 4.29 -0.86 13.14
N ALA A 65 4.32 0.40 12.72
CA ALA A 65 5.13 1.45 13.37
C ALA A 65 4.77 1.63 14.85
N ALA A 66 3.48 1.57 15.19
CA ALA A 66 2.98 1.58 16.57
C ALA A 66 3.28 0.27 17.33
N GLY A 67 3.71 -0.80 16.65
CA GLY A 67 3.98 -2.12 17.21
C GLY A 67 2.73 -2.86 17.65
N ILE A 68 1.64 -2.67 16.96
CA ILE A 68 0.34 -3.29 17.23
C ILE A 68 -0.15 -4.04 16.00
N ARG A 69 -1.07 -4.99 16.20
CA ARG A 69 -1.70 -5.70 15.08
C ARG A 69 -2.65 -4.79 14.32
N PRO A 70 -2.64 -4.84 12.99
CA PRO A 70 -3.61 -4.10 12.18
C PRO A 70 -5.04 -4.56 12.46
N SER A 71 -5.95 -3.60 12.58
CA SER A 71 -7.39 -3.84 12.75
C SER A 71 -8.19 -2.95 11.81
N VAL A 72 -9.29 -3.45 11.28
CA VAL A 72 -10.17 -2.69 10.38
C VAL A 72 -10.75 -1.44 11.02
N TYR A 73 -10.80 -1.39 12.36
CA TYR A 73 -11.21 -0.18 13.08
C TYR A 73 -10.25 0.99 12.90
N MET A 74 -9.01 0.75 12.49
CA MET A 74 -8.03 1.79 12.15
C MET A 74 -8.32 2.44 10.77
N ASN A 75 -9.09 1.74 9.91
CA ASN A 75 -9.53 2.23 8.61
C ASN A 75 -10.92 1.69 8.28
N PRO A 76 -11.99 2.24 8.92
CA PRO A 76 -13.35 1.71 8.77
C PRO A 76 -13.92 1.80 7.36
N ILE A 77 -13.49 2.79 6.55
CA ILE A 77 -13.96 2.93 5.18
C ILE A 77 -12.78 2.84 4.22
N LEU A 78 -12.81 1.87 3.31
CA LEU A 78 -11.86 1.73 2.22
C LEU A 78 -12.58 1.81 0.88
N LEU A 79 -12.12 2.70 0.01
CA LEU A 79 -12.59 2.83 -1.37
C LEU A 79 -11.54 2.27 -2.31
N LYS A 80 -11.92 1.29 -3.14
CA LYS A 80 -11.06 0.74 -4.19
C LYS A 80 -11.57 1.20 -5.55
N PRO A 81 -10.89 2.13 -6.24
CA PRO A 81 -11.29 2.57 -7.57
C PRO A 81 -11.41 1.38 -8.53
N THR A 82 -12.57 1.24 -9.16
CA THR A 82 -12.85 0.21 -10.18
C THR A 82 -12.85 0.79 -11.58
N THR A 83 -13.33 2.03 -11.70
CA THR A 83 -13.36 2.81 -12.94
C THR A 83 -12.99 4.27 -12.60
N ASP A 84 -12.90 5.12 -13.62
CA ASP A 84 -12.62 6.56 -13.42
C ASP A 84 -13.71 7.27 -12.60
N VAL A 85 -14.91 6.70 -12.51
CA VAL A 85 -16.07 7.30 -11.84
C VAL A 85 -16.73 6.39 -10.81
N GLY A 86 -16.13 5.26 -10.46
CA GLY A 86 -16.72 4.29 -9.52
C GLY A 86 -15.69 3.60 -8.65
N SER A 87 -16.12 3.24 -7.44
CA SER A 87 -15.29 2.52 -6.47
C SER A 87 -16.07 1.39 -5.80
N GLN A 88 -15.39 0.32 -5.48
CA GLN A 88 -15.87 -0.66 -4.51
C GLN A 88 -15.75 -0.05 -3.12
N VAL A 89 -16.86 0.01 -2.40
CA VAL A 89 -16.95 0.53 -1.03
C VAL A 89 -16.84 -0.62 -0.06
N ILE A 90 -15.90 -0.54 0.87
CA ILE A 90 -15.64 -1.52 1.92
C ILE A 90 -15.85 -0.81 3.25
N VAL A 91 -16.66 -1.39 4.14
CA VAL A 91 -17.01 -0.85 5.46
C VAL A 91 -16.63 -1.87 6.52
N ASN A 92 -15.79 -1.47 7.48
CA ASN A 92 -15.26 -2.35 8.52
C ASN A 92 -14.72 -3.69 7.97
N GLY A 93 -14.06 -3.63 6.81
CA GLY A 93 -13.45 -4.78 6.14
C GLY A 93 -14.39 -5.61 5.27
N GLU A 94 -15.70 -5.30 5.23
CA GLU A 94 -16.70 -6.01 4.42
C GLU A 94 -17.12 -5.20 3.20
N VAL A 95 -17.32 -5.87 2.06
CA VAL A 95 -17.75 -5.22 0.83
C VAL A 95 -19.21 -4.81 0.94
N LEU A 96 -19.47 -3.50 0.90
CA LEU A 96 -20.83 -2.95 0.85
C LEU A 96 -21.40 -3.01 -0.58
N GLY A 97 -20.55 -2.76 -1.58
CA GLY A 97 -20.94 -2.78 -3.00
C GLY A 97 -20.12 -1.82 -3.86
N ASN A 98 -20.44 -1.77 -5.13
CA ASN A 98 -19.85 -0.80 -6.06
C ASN A 98 -20.74 0.45 -6.15
N MET A 99 -20.15 1.62 -6.02
CA MET A 99 -20.88 2.90 -6.10
C MET A 99 -20.17 3.85 -7.07
N LYS A 100 -20.97 4.62 -7.82
CA LYS A 100 -20.43 5.77 -8.56
C LYS A 100 -20.04 6.86 -7.58
N ALA A 101 -19.08 7.69 -7.94
CA ALA A 101 -18.60 8.77 -7.07
C ALA A 101 -19.73 9.69 -6.56
N ARG A 102 -20.70 10.05 -7.42
CA ARG A 102 -21.84 10.88 -7.04
C ARG A 102 -22.75 10.21 -6.01
N ASP A 103 -22.99 8.91 -6.18
CA ASP A 103 -23.88 8.15 -5.28
C ASP A 103 -23.20 7.94 -3.91
N TYR A 104 -21.91 7.64 -3.92
CA TYR A 104 -21.11 7.55 -2.71
C TYR A 104 -21.07 8.89 -1.97
N PHE A 105 -20.94 10.02 -2.68
CA PHE A 105 -20.92 11.35 -2.08
C PHE A 105 -22.21 11.65 -1.29
N ALA A 106 -23.37 11.27 -1.84
CA ALA A 106 -24.66 11.40 -1.16
C ALA A 106 -24.82 10.42 0.01
N TYR A 107 -24.12 9.27 -0.04
CA TYR A 107 -24.26 8.19 0.93
C TYR A 107 -23.29 8.32 2.13
N LYS A 108 -22.10 8.87 1.95
CA LYS A 108 -20.98 8.78 2.92
C LYS A 108 -21.31 9.33 4.32
N LYS A 109 -22.21 10.30 4.46
CA LYS A 109 -22.67 10.77 5.79
C LYS A 109 -23.38 9.67 6.60
N GLN A 110 -24.02 8.72 5.93
CA GLN A 110 -24.68 7.60 6.60
C GLN A 110 -23.66 6.63 7.21
N LEU A 111 -22.37 6.74 6.84
CA LEU A 111 -21.28 5.94 7.38
C LEU A 111 -20.67 6.54 8.66
N VAL A 112 -21.06 7.74 9.07
CA VAL A 112 -20.53 8.38 10.29
C VAL A 112 -20.72 7.52 11.54
N PRO A 113 -21.86 6.83 11.76
CA PRO A 113 -22.00 5.94 12.92
C PRO A 113 -20.94 4.82 12.94
N GLN A 114 -20.66 4.19 11.81
CA GLN A 114 -19.66 3.12 11.69
C GLN A 114 -18.23 3.67 11.91
N ILE A 115 -17.94 4.87 11.39
CA ILE A 115 -16.66 5.56 11.60
C ILE A 115 -16.46 5.84 13.09
N MET A 116 -17.48 6.38 13.76
CA MET A 116 -17.37 6.71 15.18
C MET A 116 -17.39 5.49 16.09
N GLU A 117 -18.10 4.43 15.74
CA GLU A 117 -18.01 3.15 16.45
C GLU A 117 -16.58 2.61 16.41
N ALA A 118 -15.96 2.60 15.23
CA ALA A 118 -14.56 2.16 15.06
C ALA A 118 -13.60 3.04 15.88
N TYR A 119 -13.78 4.37 15.82
CA TYR A 119 -12.97 5.31 16.58
C TYR A 119 -13.10 5.09 18.11
N HIS A 120 -14.31 4.95 18.63
CA HIS A 120 -14.54 4.75 20.07
C HIS A 120 -13.98 3.41 20.57
N ARG A 121 -13.98 2.36 19.76
CA ARG A 121 -13.31 1.09 20.13
C ARG A 121 -11.81 1.30 20.34
N LEU A 122 -11.15 2.06 19.45
CA LEU A 122 -9.74 2.39 19.63
C LEU A 122 -9.53 3.32 20.84
N GLU A 123 -10.44 4.27 21.07
CA GLU A 123 -10.38 5.18 22.21
C GLU A 123 -10.45 4.46 23.57
N GLU A 124 -11.11 3.31 23.63
CA GLU A 124 -11.19 2.48 24.84
C GLU A 124 -9.90 1.68 25.12
N GLU A 125 -9.12 1.35 24.07
CA GLU A 125 -7.97 0.44 24.18
C GLU A 125 -6.61 1.15 24.23
N TYR A 126 -6.52 2.36 23.68
CA TYR A 126 -5.26 3.07 23.47
C TYR A 126 -5.21 4.39 24.25
N ASP A 127 -3.99 4.86 24.52
CA ASP A 127 -3.75 6.14 25.21
C ASP A 127 -3.78 7.30 24.23
N ILE A 128 -3.28 7.08 23.01
CA ILE A 128 -3.18 8.10 21.94
C ILE A 128 -3.70 7.52 20.64
N ILE A 129 -4.51 8.31 19.93
CA ILE A 129 -4.93 8.03 18.55
C ILE A 129 -4.31 9.07 17.61
N VAL A 130 -3.50 8.62 16.66
CA VAL A 130 -2.94 9.45 15.61
C VAL A 130 -3.85 9.35 14.38
N ILE A 131 -4.57 10.43 14.09
CA ILE A 131 -5.53 10.47 12.99
C ILE A 131 -4.85 11.03 11.74
N GLU A 132 -5.06 10.39 10.61
CA GLU A 132 -4.61 10.87 9.30
C GLU A 132 -5.78 11.38 8.48
N GLY A 133 -5.67 12.60 7.93
CA GLY A 133 -6.62 13.14 6.96
C GLY A 133 -6.39 12.63 5.54
N ALA A 134 -7.29 12.95 4.63
CA ALA A 134 -7.21 12.57 3.23
C ALA A 134 -7.26 13.80 2.30
N GLY A 135 -6.37 13.86 1.29
CA GLY A 135 -6.28 15.00 0.39
C GLY A 135 -5.95 16.31 1.13
N SER A 136 -6.80 17.32 1.00
CA SER A 136 -6.65 18.63 1.62
C SER A 136 -7.95 19.11 2.28
N PRO A 137 -7.90 19.76 3.45
CA PRO A 137 -9.07 20.41 4.03
C PRO A 137 -9.50 21.68 3.26
N ALA A 138 -8.70 22.11 2.29
CA ALA A 138 -9.01 23.25 1.42
C ALA A 138 -9.96 22.93 0.26
N GLU A 139 -10.42 21.68 0.15
CA GLU A 139 -11.44 21.26 -0.82
C GLU A 139 -12.83 21.79 -0.42
N ILE A 140 -13.00 23.13 -0.49
CA ILE A 140 -14.17 23.85 0.02
C ILE A 140 -15.49 23.44 -0.62
N ASN A 141 -15.44 22.94 -1.86
CA ASN A 141 -16.59 22.39 -2.59
C ASN A 141 -17.07 21.04 -2.05
N LEU A 142 -16.28 20.36 -1.21
CA LEU A 142 -16.58 19.05 -0.62
C LEU A 142 -16.87 19.13 0.89
N LYS A 143 -16.86 20.31 1.45
CA LYS A 143 -16.83 20.57 2.89
C LYS A 143 -18.07 20.09 3.64
N GLU A 144 -19.25 20.28 3.07
CA GLU A 144 -20.53 19.88 3.73
C GLU A 144 -20.60 18.38 4.00
N GLU A 145 -19.88 17.58 3.19
CA GLU A 145 -19.84 16.13 3.29
C GLU A 145 -18.48 15.62 3.82
N ASP A 146 -17.69 16.48 4.48
CA ASP A 146 -16.36 16.10 4.97
C ASP A 146 -16.46 15.15 6.17
N ILE A 147 -15.95 13.93 5.99
CA ILE A 147 -15.79 12.91 7.03
C ILE A 147 -14.32 12.54 7.24
N VAL A 148 -13.38 13.23 6.58
CA VAL A 148 -11.98 12.80 6.50
C VAL A 148 -10.97 13.82 7.01
N ASN A 149 -11.29 15.13 6.95
CA ASN A 149 -10.39 16.21 7.40
C ASN A 149 -11.02 16.96 8.58
N MET A 150 -11.49 18.20 8.38
CA MET A 150 -12.02 18.98 9.50
C MET A 150 -13.32 18.39 10.08
N GLY A 151 -14.12 17.69 9.26
CA GLY A 151 -15.25 16.91 9.75
C GLY A 151 -14.82 15.84 10.74
N MET A 152 -13.78 15.05 10.43
CA MET A 152 -13.26 14.04 11.36
C MET A 152 -12.61 14.69 12.58
N ALA A 153 -11.84 15.77 12.39
CA ALA A 153 -11.23 16.50 13.51
C ALA A 153 -12.29 16.98 14.52
N LYS A 154 -13.43 17.53 14.04
CA LYS A 154 -14.55 17.94 14.89
C LYS A 154 -15.17 16.77 15.64
N MET A 155 -15.42 15.65 14.96
CA MET A 155 -16.01 14.44 15.58
C MET A 155 -15.12 13.86 16.68
N ALA A 156 -13.81 13.76 16.41
CA ALA A 156 -12.81 13.24 17.36
C ALA A 156 -12.33 14.29 18.38
N LYS A 157 -12.74 15.56 18.24
CA LYS A 157 -12.19 16.68 19.03
C LYS A 157 -10.67 16.71 19.02
N ALA A 158 -10.06 16.47 17.86
CA ALA A 158 -8.63 16.34 17.70
C ALA A 158 -7.99 17.66 17.26
N PRO A 159 -6.93 18.14 17.92
CA PRO A 159 -6.10 19.22 17.41
C PRO A 159 -5.39 18.78 16.13
N VAL A 160 -5.21 19.73 15.20
CA VAL A 160 -4.70 19.45 13.86
C VAL A 160 -3.28 19.99 13.70
N LEU A 161 -2.40 19.16 13.16
CA LEU A 161 -1.12 19.52 12.58
C LEU A 161 -1.26 19.57 11.06
N LEU A 162 -1.12 20.77 10.48
CA LEU A 162 -1.23 20.96 9.03
C LEU A 162 0.13 20.88 8.36
N VAL A 163 0.27 20.01 7.37
CA VAL A 163 1.53 19.69 6.70
C VAL A 163 1.55 20.23 5.29
N GLY A 164 2.61 20.96 4.93
CA GLY A 164 2.90 21.42 3.58
C GLY A 164 4.17 20.77 3.02
N ASP A 165 4.16 20.48 1.71
CA ASP A 165 5.30 19.94 0.97
C ASP A 165 6.12 21.09 0.35
N ILE A 166 7.40 21.25 0.79
CA ILE A 166 8.28 22.30 0.26
C ILE A 166 9.03 21.87 -1.00
N ASP A 167 9.20 20.58 -1.23
CA ASP A 167 10.00 20.05 -2.35
C ASP A 167 9.40 20.45 -3.73
N ARG A 168 8.07 20.62 -3.78
CA ARG A 168 7.36 21.05 -5.00
C ARG A 168 7.26 22.58 -5.15
N GLY A 169 7.74 23.34 -4.18
CA GLY A 169 7.62 24.81 -4.14
C GLY A 169 6.25 25.32 -3.68
N GLY A 170 6.19 26.58 -3.32
CA GLY A 170 4.94 27.26 -2.94
C GLY A 170 4.38 26.91 -1.55
N VAL A 171 5.12 26.24 -0.67
CA VAL A 171 4.65 25.75 0.63
C VAL A 171 4.03 26.85 1.51
N PHE A 172 4.58 28.08 1.50
CA PHE A 172 4.02 29.19 2.26
C PHE A 172 2.60 29.54 1.80
N ALA A 173 2.41 29.63 0.48
CA ALA A 173 1.09 29.89 -0.10
C ALA A 173 0.11 28.74 0.18
N GLN A 174 0.57 27.51 0.11
CA GLN A 174 -0.26 26.33 0.40
C GLN A 174 -0.72 26.34 1.87
N LEU A 175 0.17 26.55 2.84
CA LEU A 175 -0.17 26.55 4.26
C LEU A 175 -1.08 27.73 4.61
N ILE A 176 -0.71 28.95 4.23
CA ILE A 176 -1.52 30.15 4.49
C ILE A 176 -2.88 30.04 3.77
N GLY A 177 -2.89 29.68 2.49
CA GLY A 177 -4.11 29.57 1.71
C GLY A 177 -5.06 28.51 2.27
N THR A 178 -4.53 27.35 2.70
CA THR A 178 -5.34 26.32 3.34
C THR A 178 -6.00 26.87 4.62
N VAL A 179 -5.23 27.50 5.51
CA VAL A 179 -5.76 28.07 6.76
C VAL A 179 -6.79 29.17 6.46
N MET A 180 -6.57 30.00 5.45
CA MET A 180 -7.51 31.07 5.08
C MET A 180 -8.85 30.55 4.55
N LEU A 181 -8.87 29.37 3.92
CA LEU A 181 -10.08 28.74 3.39
C LEU A 181 -10.90 27.99 4.46
N LEU A 182 -10.34 27.79 5.64
CA LEU A 182 -11.05 27.17 6.77
C LEU A 182 -12.04 28.16 7.40
N GLU A 183 -13.08 27.63 8.04
CA GLU A 183 -13.96 28.42 8.89
C GLU A 183 -13.27 28.81 10.19
N GLU A 184 -13.74 29.86 10.85
CA GLU A 184 -13.11 30.38 12.07
C GLU A 184 -12.99 29.33 13.20
N GLU A 185 -14.00 28.46 13.34
CA GLU A 185 -13.96 27.37 14.32
C GLU A 185 -12.93 26.29 13.93
N GLU A 186 -12.77 26.02 12.63
CA GLU A 186 -11.77 25.07 12.12
C GLU A 186 -10.34 25.59 12.23
N LYS A 187 -10.15 26.89 11.99
CA LYS A 187 -8.85 27.56 12.19
C LYS A 187 -8.33 27.38 13.62
N LYS A 188 -9.22 27.47 14.61
CA LYS A 188 -8.88 27.27 16.03
C LYS A 188 -8.39 25.86 16.33
N MET A 189 -8.80 24.86 15.53
CA MET A 189 -8.37 23.48 15.68
C MET A 189 -6.96 23.25 15.11
N VAL A 190 -6.49 24.07 14.16
CA VAL A 190 -5.12 23.97 13.64
C VAL A 190 -4.16 24.55 14.66
N LYS A 191 -3.43 23.68 15.34
CA LYS A 191 -2.53 24.05 16.45
C LYS A 191 -1.06 24.11 16.07
N GLY A 192 -0.69 23.53 14.91
CA GLY A 192 0.68 23.55 14.45
C GLY A 192 0.79 23.39 12.94
N LEU A 193 1.81 24.00 12.37
CA LEU A 193 2.19 23.85 10.96
C LEU A 193 3.47 23.02 10.88
N ILE A 194 3.57 22.16 9.88
CA ILE A 194 4.78 21.38 9.58
C ILE A 194 5.17 21.65 8.13
N ILE A 195 6.42 22.04 7.91
CA ILE A 195 7.03 22.08 6.59
C ILE A 195 7.76 20.76 6.39
N ASN A 196 7.34 19.98 5.41
CA ASN A 196 7.87 18.63 5.16
C ASN A 196 8.69 18.56 3.87
N LYS A 197 9.52 17.52 3.76
CA LYS A 197 10.39 17.23 2.62
C LYS A 197 11.41 18.33 2.33
N PHE A 198 11.90 18.97 3.37
CA PHE A 198 12.91 20.04 3.22
C PHE A 198 14.24 19.47 2.73
N ARG A 199 14.87 20.18 1.80
CA ARG A 199 16.23 19.91 1.32
C ARG A 199 17.04 21.19 1.36
N GLY A 200 18.23 21.13 1.91
CA GLY A 200 19.16 22.26 1.93
C GLY A 200 19.46 22.81 3.32
N ASP A 201 19.90 24.05 3.38
CA ASP A 201 20.29 24.72 4.61
C ASP A 201 19.06 25.37 5.28
N LYS A 202 18.70 24.86 6.46
CA LYS A 202 17.55 25.34 7.24
C LYS A 202 17.69 26.81 7.66
N THR A 203 18.92 27.30 7.86
CA THR A 203 19.14 28.70 8.28
C THR A 203 18.63 29.70 7.24
N ILE A 204 18.60 29.33 5.95
CA ILE A 204 18.02 30.14 4.87
C ILE A 204 16.49 30.18 4.98
N LEU A 205 15.86 29.09 5.46
CA LEU A 205 14.43 29.00 5.62
C LEU A 205 13.90 29.68 6.88
N ASP A 206 14.70 29.77 7.96
CA ASP A 206 14.28 30.27 9.28
C ASP A 206 13.60 31.65 9.26
N PRO A 207 14.05 32.66 8.48
CA PRO A 207 13.29 33.90 8.36
C PRO A 207 11.89 33.72 7.75
N GLY A 208 11.77 32.82 6.79
CA GLY A 208 10.49 32.46 6.15
C GLY A 208 9.54 31.77 7.12
N VAL A 209 10.05 30.90 8.00
CA VAL A 209 9.27 30.26 9.05
C VAL A 209 8.63 31.31 9.97
N LYS A 210 9.39 32.30 10.44
CA LYS A 210 8.85 33.40 11.26
C LYS A 210 7.76 34.19 10.53
N MET A 211 7.98 34.50 9.23
CA MET A 211 6.97 35.19 8.43
C MET A 211 5.70 34.34 8.25
N LEU A 212 5.84 33.02 8.16
CA LEU A 212 4.70 32.10 8.08
C LEU A 212 3.88 32.12 9.38
N GLU A 213 4.55 32.02 10.53
CA GLU A 213 3.91 32.09 11.85
C GLU A 213 3.17 33.40 12.06
N GLU A 214 3.82 34.54 11.73
CA GLU A 214 3.20 35.85 11.82
C GLU A 214 1.93 36.01 10.94
N LYS A 215 1.97 35.43 9.72
CA LYS A 215 0.86 35.54 8.78
C LYS A 215 -0.27 34.55 9.09
N ALA A 216 0.06 33.35 9.51
CA ALA A 216 -0.91 32.31 9.81
C ALA A 216 -1.49 32.43 11.23
N GLY A 217 -0.77 33.07 12.16
CA GLY A 217 -1.12 33.11 13.59
C GLY A 217 -1.02 31.73 14.26
N ILE A 218 -0.30 30.78 13.66
CA ILE A 218 -0.16 29.39 14.10
C ILE A 218 1.34 29.05 14.14
N PRO A 219 1.85 28.42 15.22
CA PRO A 219 3.27 28.08 15.31
C PRO A 219 3.67 27.00 14.30
N VAL A 220 4.90 27.09 13.79
CA VAL A 220 5.53 26.03 13.01
C VAL A 220 6.21 25.07 13.99
N VAL A 221 5.63 23.89 14.16
CA VAL A 221 6.11 22.86 15.09
C VAL A 221 7.21 21.97 14.49
N GLY A 222 7.64 22.25 13.28
CA GLY A 222 8.80 21.58 12.70
C GLY A 222 9.01 21.81 11.22
N VAL A 223 10.28 21.60 10.83
CA VAL A 223 10.72 21.54 9.44
C VAL A 223 11.38 20.19 9.25
N ALA A 224 10.60 19.21 8.76
CA ALA A 224 11.07 17.86 8.56
C ALA A 224 11.85 17.76 7.23
N PRO A 225 13.05 17.18 7.23
CA PRO A 225 13.82 16.99 6.01
C PRO A 225 13.19 15.91 5.12
N TYR A 226 13.65 15.85 3.89
CA TYR A 226 13.35 14.70 3.03
C TYR A 226 14.07 13.46 3.57
N LEU A 227 13.36 12.65 4.32
CA LEU A 227 13.89 11.44 4.92
C LEU A 227 13.98 10.34 3.85
N GLN A 228 15.16 9.73 3.72
CA GLN A 228 15.36 8.57 2.86
C GLN A 228 14.97 7.28 3.62
N ILE A 229 13.69 7.08 3.81
CA ILE A 229 13.12 5.93 4.52
C ILE A 229 12.49 4.98 3.51
N GLN A 230 12.79 3.70 3.64
CA GLN A 230 12.22 2.65 2.81
C GLN A 230 11.07 1.97 3.56
N VAL A 231 9.93 2.67 3.64
CA VAL A 231 8.67 2.13 4.15
C VAL A 231 7.65 1.99 3.02
N GLU A 232 6.58 1.28 3.28
CA GLU A 232 5.55 1.01 2.30
C GLU A 232 4.83 2.29 1.85
N ASP A 233 4.63 2.42 0.55
CA ASP A 233 3.87 3.53 -0.03
C ASP A 233 2.37 3.27 0.08
N GLU A 234 1.59 4.33 0.31
CA GLU A 234 0.15 4.27 0.50
C GLU A 234 -0.60 3.92 -0.79
N ASP A 235 -0.19 4.49 -1.93
CA ASP A 235 -0.99 4.48 -3.16
C ASP A 235 -0.16 4.13 -4.39
N SER A 236 -0.84 3.58 -5.39
CA SER A 236 -0.32 3.31 -6.74
C SER A 236 0.06 4.58 -7.54
N LEU A 237 -0.19 5.79 -6.98
CA LEU A 237 0.28 7.08 -7.52
C LEU A 237 1.65 7.50 -6.96
N THR A 238 2.37 6.61 -6.32
CA THR A 238 3.68 6.88 -5.72
C THR A 238 4.72 7.29 -6.77
N GLU A 239 5.61 8.22 -6.38
CA GLU A 239 6.78 8.60 -7.19
C GLU A 239 7.81 7.45 -7.33
N ARG A 240 7.64 6.37 -6.56
CA ARG A 240 8.47 5.17 -6.62
C ARG A 240 8.52 4.54 -8.00
N PHE A 241 7.40 4.55 -8.72
CA PHE A 241 7.33 4.01 -10.08
C PHE A 241 8.17 4.78 -11.10
N ASP A 242 8.51 6.02 -10.80
CA ASP A 242 9.31 6.88 -11.68
C ASP A 242 10.79 6.91 -11.29
N ARG A 243 11.18 6.23 -10.20
CA ARG A 243 12.58 6.12 -9.79
C ARG A 243 13.35 5.25 -10.80
N LYS A 244 14.43 5.79 -11.32
CA LYS A 244 15.40 4.99 -12.09
C LYS A 244 16.26 4.24 -11.06
N ALA A 245 15.97 2.97 -10.85
CA ALA A 245 16.84 2.12 -10.06
C ALA A 245 18.24 2.07 -10.71
N ALA A 246 19.29 2.12 -9.91
CA ALA A 246 20.62 1.76 -10.37
C ALA A 246 20.56 0.32 -10.90
N VAL A 247 21.25 0.04 -12.00
CA VAL A 247 21.25 -1.29 -12.60
C VAL A 247 21.98 -2.23 -11.66
N GLY A 248 21.25 -3.12 -11.00
CA GLY A 248 21.81 -4.20 -10.19
C GLY A 248 22.37 -5.33 -11.06
N VAL A 249 23.06 -6.27 -10.43
CA VAL A 249 23.57 -7.47 -11.10
C VAL A 249 22.41 -8.38 -11.53
N ILE A 250 21.30 -8.36 -10.78
CA ILE A 250 20.04 -9.03 -11.10
C ILE A 250 18.97 -7.95 -11.34
N ASP A 251 18.28 -8.04 -12.48
CA ASP A 251 17.28 -7.06 -12.94
C ASP A 251 15.89 -7.68 -12.93
N ILE A 252 14.99 -7.16 -12.10
CA ILE A 252 13.59 -7.57 -11.98
C ILE A 252 12.71 -6.46 -12.57
N ALA A 253 11.87 -6.82 -13.54
CA ALA A 253 10.90 -5.91 -14.15
C ALA A 253 9.48 -6.28 -13.70
N VAL A 254 8.83 -5.37 -12.99
CA VAL A 254 7.40 -5.47 -12.64
C VAL A 254 6.60 -4.68 -13.67
N ILE A 255 5.61 -5.30 -14.29
CA ILE A 255 4.74 -4.60 -15.25
C ILE A 255 3.86 -3.60 -14.49
N ARG A 256 4.00 -2.32 -14.79
CA ARG A 256 3.19 -1.25 -14.23
C ARG A 256 1.81 -1.22 -14.90
N LEU A 257 0.91 -2.04 -14.38
CA LEU A 257 -0.47 -2.08 -14.85
C LEU A 257 -1.22 -0.79 -14.44
N PRO A 258 -2.19 -0.29 -15.24
CA PRO A 258 -2.96 0.91 -14.90
C PRO A 258 -3.66 0.84 -13.54
N ARG A 259 -4.11 -0.36 -13.14
CA ARG A 259 -4.76 -0.60 -11.85
C ARG A 259 -3.98 -1.58 -10.99
N ILE A 260 -2.64 -1.46 -11.03
CA ILE A 260 -1.75 -2.25 -10.17
C ILE A 260 -2.21 -2.18 -8.72
N SER A 261 -2.26 -3.31 -8.06
CA SER A 261 -2.62 -3.42 -6.65
C SER A 261 -1.58 -4.23 -5.90
N ASN A 262 -1.47 -3.99 -4.59
CA ASN A 262 -0.57 -4.74 -3.69
C ASN A 262 0.89 -4.79 -4.19
N PHE A 263 1.37 -3.71 -4.79
CA PHE A 263 2.74 -3.62 -5.31
C PHE A 263 3.79 -3.69 -4.19
N THR A 264 3.39 -3.59 -2.94
CA THR A 264 4.24 -3.84 -1.77
C THR A 264 4.75 -5.28 -1.69
N ASP A 265 4.12 -6.23 -2.39
CA ASP A 265 4.60 -7.61 -2.51
C ASP A 265 6.06 -7.71 -2.98
N PHE A 266 6.57 -6.69 -3.67
CA PHE A 266 7.92 -6.70 -4.26
C PHE A 266 8.98 -5.97 -3.43
N ASN A 267 8.58 -5.35 -2.30
CA ASN A 267 9.49 -4.63 -1.41
C ASN A 267 10.69 -5.47 -0.91
N PRO A 268 10.54 -6.78 -0.63
CA PRO A 268 11.65 -7.60 -0.22
C PRO A 268 12.81 -7.62 -1.23
N PHE A 269 12.51 -7.61 -2.52
CA PHE A 269 13.56 -7.56 -3.55
C PHE A 269 14.30 -6.21 -3.60
N GLU A 270 13.62 -5.10 -3.28
CA GLU A 270 14.26 -3.78 -3.25
C GLU A 270 15.23 -3.61 -2.09
N SER A 271 15.06 -4.39 -1.02
CA SER A 271 15.95 -4.37 0.14
C SER A 271 17.20 -5.22 -0.06
N MET A 272 17.28 -6.05 -1.12
CA MET A 272 18.40 -6.93 -1.39
C MET A 272 19.52 -6.22 -2.16
N GLU A 273 20.76 -6.33 -1.66
CA GLU A 273 21.91 -5.75 -2.33
C GLU A 273 22.17 -6.43 -3.69
N GLY A 274 22.49 -5.63 -4.68
CA GLY A 274 22.77 -6.13 -6.04
C GLY A 274 21.54 -6.46 -6.88
N VAL A 275 20.33 -6.33 -6.32
CA VAL A 275 19.06 -6.51 -7.02
C VAL A 275 18.51 -5.15 -7.44
N SER A 276 18.12 -5.00 -8.70
CA SER A 276 17.34 -3.86 -9.17
C SER A 276 15.90 -4.27 -9.44
N LEU A 277 14.96 -3.59 -8.80
CA LEU A 277 13.54 -3.71 -9.08
C LEU A 277 13.08 -2.45 -9.81
N ARG A 278 12.40 -2.60 -10.93
CA ARG A 278 11.88 -1.46 -11.71
C ARG A 278 10.49 -1.73 -12.24
N TYR A 279 9.68 -0.69 -12.26
CA TYR A 279 8.33 -0.74 -12.80
C TYR A 279 8.35 -0.31 -14.26
N VAL A 280 7.67 -1.09 -15.12
CA VAL A 280 7.75 -0.99 -16.58
C VAL A 280 6.37 -0.73 -17.15
N GLY A 281 6.16 0.44 -17.74
CA GLY A 281 4.90 0.86 -18.37
C GLY A 281 4.91 0.80 -19.90
N SER A 282 6.07 0.54 -20.51
CA SER A 282 6.22 0.50 -21.97
C SER A 282 7.20 -0.58 -22.44
N VAL A 283 7.10 -0.98 -23.71
CA VAL A 283 7.99 -1.98 -24.31
C VAL A 283 9.45 -1.54 -24.26
N SER A 284 9.72 -0.24 -24.46
CA SER A 284 11.08 0.30 -24.42
C SER A 284 11.73 0.22 -23.04
N GLU A 285 10.93 0.27 -21.99
CA GLU A 285 11.40 0.14 -20.61
C GLU A 285 11.65 -1.30 -20.21
N LEU A 286 10.98 -2.29 -20.83
CA LEU A 286 11.12 -3.70 -20.47
C LEU A 286 12.57 -4.18 -20.59
N LYS A 287 13.27 -3.78 -21.66
CA LYS A 287 14.67 -4.18 -21.92
C LYS A 287 14.84 -5.71 -21.89
N ASN A 288 15.82 -6.21 -21.13
CA ASN A 288 16.16 -7.63 -21.01
C ASN A 288 16.31 -8.05 -19.54
N PRO A 289 15.24 -8.05 -18.74
CA PRO A 289 15.32 -8.42 -17.32
C PRO A 289 15.63 -9.91 -17.13
N ASP A 290 16.04 -10.26 -15.92
CA ASP A 290 16.24 -11.64 -15.49
C ASP A 290 14.91 -12.29 -15.07
N LEU A 291 14.02 -11.50 -14.46
CA LEU A 291 12.67 -11.90 -14.06
C LEU A 291 11.66 -10.83 -14.47
N ILE A 292 10.53 -11.24 -15.03
CA ILE A 292 9.38 -10.39 -15.30
C ILE A 292 8.26 -10.77 -14.34
N ILE A 293 7.72 -9.79 -13.61
CA ILE A 293 6.60 -9.99 -12.71
C ILE A 293 5.34 -9.31 -13.28
N LEU A 294 4.26 -10.09 -13.39
CA LEU A 294 2.91 -9.61 -13.61
C LEU A 294 2.25 -9.45 -12.23
N PRO A 295 2.04 -8.22 -11.75
CA PRO A 295 1.54 -7.98 -10.40
C PRO A 295 0.04 -8.21 -10.27
N GLY A 296 -0.47 -8.13 -9.05
CA GLY A 296 -1.89 -8.02 -8.80
C GLY A 296 -2.49 -6.77 -9.42
N THR A 297 -3.74 -6.85 -9.81
CA THR A 297 -4.50 -5.72 -10.35
C THR A 297 -5.95 -5.77 -9.91
N LYS A 298 -6.58 -4.60 -9.83
CA LYS A 298 -8.01 -4.47 -9.53
C LYS A 298 -8.90 -4.79 -10.74
N SER A 299 -8.36 -4.82 -11.95
CA SER A 299 -9.13 -5.06 -13.19
C SER A 299 -8.32 -5.88 -14.18
N THR A 300 -8.36 -7.19 -14.01
CA THR A 300 -7.53 -8.16 -14.74
C THR A 300 -7.75 -8.08 -16.25
N MET A 301 -9.02 -8.14 -16.69
CA MET A 301 -9.35 -8.16 -18.11
C MET A 301 -9.00 -6.84 -18.80
N ALA A 302 -9.31 -5.70 -18.18
CA ALA A 302 -9.02 -4.38 -18.75
C ALA A 302 -7.51 -4.10 -18.82
N ASP A 303 -6.76 -4.50 -17.79
CA ASP A 303 -5.32 -4.29 -17.77
C ASP A 303 -4.59 -5.22 -18.75
N LEU A 304 -5.07 -6.46 -18.95
CA LEU A 304 -4.55 -7.32 -20.03
C LEU A 304 -4.86 -6.73 -21.42
N ALA A 305 -6.06 -6.19 -21.61
CA ALA A 305 -6.41 -5.50 -22.88
C ALA A 305 -5.49 -4.29 -23.12
N TRP A 306 -5.18 -3.53 -22.07
CA TRP A 306 -4.22 -2.42 -22.14
C TRP A 306 -2.81 -2.92 -22.51
N MET A 307 -2.31 -4.03 -21.92
CA MET A 307 -1.03 -4.63 -22.29
C MET A 307 -0.98 -5.05 -23.78
N ARG A 308 -2.08 -5.55 -24.34
CA ARG A 308 -2.20 -5.85 -25.77
C ARG A 308 -2.08 -4.62 -26.64
N GLN A 309 -2.80 -3.57 -26.27
CA GLN A 309 -2.84 -2.32 -27.05
C GLN A 309 -1.48 -1.61 -27.11
N ASN A 310 -0.70 -1.65 -26.05
CA ASN A 310 0.61 -1.00 -25.98
C ASN A 310 1.79 -1.91 -26.36
N GLY A 311 1.52 -3.18 -26.68
CA GLY A 311 2.52 -4.16 -27.10
C GLY A 311 3.30 -4.85 -25.98
N LEU A 312 3.04 -4.54 -24.71
CA LEU A 312 3.73 -5.18 -23.58
C LEU A 312 3.44 -6.68 -23.49
N GLU A 313 2.19 -7.12 -23.76
CA GLU A 313 1.87 -8.54 -23.81
C GLU A 313 2.77 -9.28 -24.82
N ALA A 314 2.89 -8.77 -26.04
CA ALA A 314 3.73 -9.39 -27.07
C ALA A 314 5.22 -9.42 -26.66
N ALA A 315 5.70 -8.38 -25.97
CA ALA A 315 7.06 -8.34 -25.46
C ALA A 315 7.30 -9.37 -24.35
N VAL A 316 6.35 -9.54 -23.44
CA VAL A 316 6.41 -10.56 -22.39
C VAL A 316 6.33 -11.98 -22.97
N LEU A 317 5.43 -12.21 -23.95
CA LEU A 317 5.34 -13.50 -24.66
C LEU A 317 6.65 -13.84 -25.40
N LYS A 318 7.27 -12.86 -26.03
CA LYS A 318 8.59 -13.02 -26.67
C LYS A 318 9.68 -13.35 -25.64
N ALA A 319 9.68 -12.70 -24.49
CA ALA A 319 10.61 -12.98 -23.40
C ALA A 319 10.40 -14.40 -22.85
N ALA A 320 9.15 -14.82 -22.61
CA ALA A 320 8.81 -16.19 -22.21
C ALA A 320 9.28 -17.21 -23.23
N ALA A 321 9.01 -16.99 -24.53
CA ALA A 321 9.46 -17.88 -25.62
C ALA A 321 11.00 -18.00 -25.70
N SER A 322 11.74 -17.00 -25.19
CA SER A 322 13.21 -17.05 -25.05
C SER A 322 13.68 -17.68 -23.72
N GLY A 323 12.76 -18.20 -22.90
CA GLY A 323 13.06 -18.85 -21.63
C GLY A 323 13.26 -17.91 -20.45
N LYS A 324 12.81 -16.64 -20.54
CA LYS A 324 12.87 -15.73 -19.38
C LYS A 324 11.91 -16.17 -18.28
N LEU A 325 12.31 -15.97 -17.03
CA LEU A 325 11.46 -16.21 -15.88
C LEU A 325 10.29 -15.24 -15.87
N ILE A 326 9.09 -15.77 -15.71
CA ILE A 326 7.84 -15.01 -15.57
C ILE A 326 7.18 -15.44 -14.25
N PHE A 327 6.75 -14.47 -13.45
CA PHE A 327 6.00 -14.74 -12.22
C PHE A 327 4.73 -13.88 -12.17
N GLY A 328 3.58 -14.52 -12.03
CA GLY A 328 2.28 -13.85 -11.90
C GLY A 328 1.73 -13.89 -10.48
N ILE A 329 1.21 -12.77 -9.99
CA ILE A 329 0.54 -12.70 -8.69
C ILE A 329 -0.91 -12.27 -8.88
N CYS A 330 -1.86 -13.03 -8.31
CA CYS A 330 -3.28 -12.72 -8.28
C CYS A 330 -3.82 -12.42 -9.70
N GLY A 331 -4.17 -11.17 -10.02
CA GLY A 331 -4.59 -10.78 -11.37
C GLY A 331 -3.52 -11.08 -12.43
N GLY A 332 -2.24 -10.88 -12.11
CA GLY A 332 -1.13 -11.26 -13.00
C GLY A 332 -1.05 -12.77 -13.23
N TYR A 333 -1.32 -13.58 -12.21
CA TYR A 333 -1.43 -15.02 -12.36
C TYR A 333 -2.59 -15.40 -13.28
N GLN A 334 -3.78 -14.80 -13.09
CA GLN A 334 -4.94 -15.02 -13.97
C GLN A 334 -4.62 -14.68 -15.43
N MET A 335 -3.91 -13.58 -15.69
CA MET A 335 -3.51 -13.18 -17.05
C MET A 335 -2.66 -14.22 -17.79
N LEU A 336 -1.87 -15.02 -17.06
CA LEU A 336 -1.00 -16.06 -17.63
C LEU A 336 -1.78 -17.22 -18.23
N GLY A 337 -3.06 -17.40 -17.86
CA GLY A 337 -3.94 -18.49 -18.33
C GLY A 337 -4.31 -18.42 -19.80
N GLU A 338 -5.08 -19.40 -20.25
CA GLU A 338 -5.58 -19.50 -21.62
C GLU A 338 -6.84 -18.66 -21.85
N THR A 339 -7.76 -18.68 -20.86
CA THR A 339 -9.06 -18.02 -20.96
C THR A 339 -9.42 -17.29 -19.67
N LEU A 340 -9.93 -16.07 -19.82
CA LEU A 340 -10.56 -15.28 -18.77
C LEU A 340 -12.03 -15.11 -19.12
N SER A 341 -12.94 -15.56 -18.26
CA SER A 341 -14.38 -15.49 -18.50
C SER A 341 -15.09 -14.78 -17.35
N ASP A 342 -15.93 -13.81 -17.66
CA ASP A 342 -16.69 -13.01 -16.69
C ASP A 342 -18.18 -13.04 -17.01
N PRO A 343 -18.87 -14.16 -16.70
CA PRO A 343 -20.29 -14.30 -16.98
C PRO A 343 -21.18 -13.40 -16.12
N GLU A 344 -20.69 -12.97 -14.95
CA GLU A 344 -21.45 -12.17 -13.98
C GLU A 344 -21.18 -10.66 -14.10
N GLY A 345 -20.25 -10.24 -14.97
CA GLY A 345 -19.94 -8.83 -15.16
C GLY A 345 -19.13 -8.19 -14.02
N VAL A 346 -18.40 -8.99 -13.27
CA VAL A 346 -17.55 -8.55 -12.16
C VAL A 346 -16.39 -7.67 -12.63
N GLU A 347 -15.83 -8.02 -13.77
CA GLU A 347 -14.71 -7.35 -14.46
C GLU A 347 -15.17 -6.57 -15.73
N GLY A 348 -16.48 -6.40 -15.91
CA GLY A 348 -17.07 -5.74 -17.08
C GLY A 348 -17.74 -6.68 -18.07
N GLY A 349 -17.69 -7.99 -17.83
CA GLY A 349 -18.39 -9.03 -18.60
C GLY A 349 -17.61 -9.55 -19.80
N GLY A 350 -18.09 -10.67 -20.34
CA GLY A 350 -17.56 -11.29 -21.54
C GLY A 350 -16.48 -12.34 -21.29
N THR A 351 -15.79 -12.69 -22.37
CA THR A 351 -14.70 -13.68 -22.36
C THR A 351 -13.57 -13.20 -23.25
N MET A 352 -12.34 -13.34 -22.79
CA MET A 352 -11.14 -13.03 -23.55
C MET A 352 -10.07 -14.12 -23.42
N LYS A 353 -9.18 -14.19 -24.40
CA LYS A 353 -7.99 -15.03 -24.30
C LYS A 353 -7.03 -14.44 -23.29
N GLY A 354 -6.47 -15.27 -22.42
CA GLY A 354 -5.32 -14.93 -21.62
C GLY A 354 -4.03 -14.95 -22.44
N MET A 355 -2.89 -14.94 -21.79
CA MET A 355 -1.57 -14.95 -22.44
C MET A 355 -1.18 -16.36 -22.93
N GLY A 356 -1.83 -17.43 -22.42
CA GLY A 356 -1.60 -18.80 -22.81
C GLY A 356 -0.23 -19.35 -22.38
N LEU A 357 0.36 -18.79 -21.33
CA LEU A 357 1.64 -19.23 -20.78
C LEU A 357 1.50 -20.34 -19.73
N LEU A 358 0.32 -20.44 -19.10
CA LEU A 358 -0.05 -21.52 -18.20
C LEU A 358 -1.34 -22.21 -18.70
N PRO A 359 -1.42 -23.54 -18.72
CA PRO A 359 -2.62 -24.28 -19.13
C PRO A 359 -3.69 -24.20 -18.02
N MET A 360 -4.41 -23.10 -17.99
CA MET A 360 -5.46 -22.87 -16.99
C MET A 360 -6.49 -21.88 -17.53
N ASP A 361 -7.72 -21.95 -16.99
CA ASP A 361 -8.80 -21.02 -17.25
C ASP A 361 -9.25 -20.36 -15.94
N THR A 362 -9.62 -19.10 -16.01
CA THR A 362 -10.20 -18.36 -14.89
C THR A 362 -11.61 -17.91 -15.21
N VAL A 363 -12.54 -18.17 -14.29
CA VAL A 363 -13.92 -17.68 -14.34
C VAL A 363 -14.12 -16.71 -13.17
N PHE A 364 -14.45 -15.47 -13.47
CA PHE A 364 -14.78 -14.46 -12.46
C PHE A 364 -16.19 -14.70 -11.92
N ALA A 365 -16.32 -14.64 -10.60
CA ALA A 365 -17.57 -14.81 -9.87
C ALA A 365 -17.73 -13.70 -8.83
N GLY A 366 -18.96 -13.46 -8.39
CA GLY A 366 -19.27 -12.40 -7.41
C GLY A 366 -18.68 -12.65 -6.02
N ASP A 367 -18.39 -13.89 -5.67
CA ASP A 367 -17.81 -14.24 -4.38
C ASP A 367 -16.34 -13.87 -4.32
N LYS A 368 -15.97 -13.07 -3.31
CA LYS A 368 -14.60 -12.61 -3.08
C LYS A 368 -13.90 -13.49 -2.06
N THR A 369 -12.81 -14.15 -2.48
CA THR A 369 -11.90 -14.82 -1.55
C THR A 369 -11.10 -13.79 -0.76
N ARG A 370 -11.11 -13.88 0.57
CA ARG A 370 -10.35 -13.03 1.50
C ARG A 370 -9.92 -13.88 2.67
N THR A 371 -8.64 -14.19 2.76
CA THR A 371 -8.13 -15.01 3.86
C THR A 371 -6.63 -14.86 4.05
N ARG A 372 -6.17 -15.02 5.28
CA ARG A 372 -4.75 -15.24 5.58
C ARG A 372 -4.40 -16.68 5.28
N VAL A 373 -3.20 -16.89 4.77
CA VAL A 373 -2.72 -18.24 4.46
C VAL A 373 -1.29 -18.43 4.94
N SER A 374 -0.95 -19.68 5.28
CA SER A 374 0.42 -20.14 5.44
C SER A 374 0.57 -21.47 4.71
N GLY A 375 1.78 -21.82 4.32
CA GLY A 375 2.00 -23.07 3.59
C GLY A 375 3.44 -23.25 3.17
N THR A 376 3.62 -24.10 2.16
CA THR A 376 4.93 -24.39 1.58
C THR A 376 4.84 -24.43 0.06
N PHE A 377 5.93 -24.08 -0.59
CA PHE A 377 6.10 -24.44 -1.99
C PHE A 377 6.13 -25.97 -2.14
N THR A 378 5.46 -26.48 -3.15
CA THR A 378 5.48 -27.92 -3.46
C THR A 378 6.88 -28.38 -3.89
N GLN A 379 7.03 -29.61 -4.35
CA GLN A 379 8.26 -30.01 -5.03
C GLN A 379 8.35 -29.26 -6.37
N VAL A 380 8.96 -28.09 -6.36
CA VAL A 380 9.16 -27.25 -7.54
C VAL A 380 10.28 -27.81 -8.39
N GLU A 381 10.03 -28.02 -9.67
CA GLU A 381 11.04 -28.42 -10.65
C GLU A 381 11.37 -27.23 -11.57
N GLY A 382 12.40 -27.37 -12.40
CA GLY A 382 12.80 -26.33 -13.34
C GLY A 382 13.69 -25.26 -12.72
N ARG A 383 13.52 -24.03 -13.19
CA ARG A 383 14.48 -22.93 -12.91
C ARG A 383 14.41 -22.40 -11.48
N LEU A 384 13.25 -22.48 -10.83
CA LEU A 384 13.08 -22.04 -9.41
C LEU A 384 12.99 -23.24 -8.45
N LYS A 385 13.70 -24.31 -8.72
CA LYS A 385 13.71 -25.53 -7.85
C LYS A 385 14.13 -25.25 -6.41
N GLU A 386 14.84 -24.16 -6.17
CA GLU A 386 15.25 -23.68 -4.85
C GLU A 386 14.07 -23.30 -3.96
N LEU A 387 12.89 -23.07 -4.53
CA LEU A 387 11.65 -22.84 -3.78
C LEU A 387 11.09 -24.12 -3.15
N SER A 388 11.54 -25.33 -3.58
CA SER A 388 10.96 -26.60 -3.09
C SER A 388 10.99 -26.69 -1.58
N GLY A 389 9.82 -26.85 -0.96
CA GLY A 389 9.65 -26.98 0.49
C GLY A 389 9.87 -25.71 1.29
N VAL A 390 10.14 -24.58 0.66
CA VAL A 390 10.26 -23.28 1.35
C VAL A 390 8.91 -22.88 1.91
N GLU A 391 8.88 -22.45 3.14
CA GLU A 391 7.67 -21.93 3.79
C GLU A 391 7.26 -20.57 3.22
N LEU A 392 5.97 -20.32 3.20
CA LEU A 392 5.38 -19.03 2.85
C LEU A 392 4.26 -18.64 3.81
N GLU A 393 4.05 -17.36 3.94
CA GLU A 393 2.90 -16.73 4.58
C GLU A 393 2.39 -15.62 3.69
N GLY A 394 1.10 -15.30 3.81
CA GLY A 394 0.51 -14.23 3.03
C GLY A 394 -1.00 -14.18 3.17
N TYR A 395 -1.65 -13.70 2.14
CA TYR A 395 -3.10 -13.63 2.09
C TYR A 395 -3.60 -13.74 0.65
N GLU A 396 -4.79 -14.26 0.49
CA GLU A 396 -5.53 -14.25 -0.77
C GLU A 396 -6.59 -13.13 -0.74
N ILE A 397 -6.69 -12.39 -1.82
CA ILE A 397 -7.71 -11.38 -2.02
C ILE A 397 -8.04 -11.28 -3.52
N HIS A 398 -8.95 -12.09 -3.98
CA HIS A 398 -9.27 -12.14 -5.41
C HIS A 398 -10.74 -12.46 -5.65
N MET A 399 -11.18 -12.18 -6.88
CA MET A 399 -12.43 -12.66 -7.45
C MET A 399 -12.09 -13.63 -8.57
N GLY A 400 -12.92 -14.66 -8.72
CA GLY A 400 -12.72 -15.68 -9.73
C GLY A 400 -12.05 -16.95 -9.22
N VAL A 401 -12.33 -18.02 -9.93
CA VAL A 401 -11.84 -19.37 -9.68
C VAL A 401 -11.00 -19.82 -10.88
N THR A 402 -9.76 -20.23 -10.61
CA THR A 402 -8.87 -20.76 -11.66
C THR A 402 -8.85 -22.27 -11.62
N THR A 403 -9.07 -22.89 -12.78
CA THR A 403 -8.95 -24.33 -13.00
C THR A 403 -7.68 -24.62 -13.77
N VAL A 404 -6.75 -25.30 -13.12
CA VAL A 404 -5.48 -25.73 -13.73
C VAL A 404 -5.71 -27.01 -14.51
N LYS A 405 -5.21 -27.07 -15.75
CA LYS A 405 -5.32 -28.21 -16.69
C LYS A 405 -4.06 -29.08 -16.63
N GLU A 406 -4.09 -30.19 -17.35
CA GLU A 406 -2.90 -31.02 -17.57
C GLU A 406 -1.76 -30.18 -18.22
N GLY A 407 -0.53 -30.45 -17.81
CA GLY A 407 0.66 -29.74 -18.32
C GLY A 407 1.25 -28.68 -17.38
N ALA A 408 0.50 -28.23 -16.36
CA ALA A 408 1.08 -27.44 -15.27
C ALA A 408 1.03 -28.21 -13.95
N ARG A 409 1.91 -27.84 -13.02
CA ARG A 409 1.96 -28.37 -11.67
C ARG A 409 1.55 -27.30 -10.67
N SER A 410 1.03 -27.72 -9.51
CA SER A 410 0.71 -26.81 -8.42
C SER A 410 1.99 -26.21 -7.83
N LEU A 411 2.00 -24.89 -7.62
CA LEU A 411 3.18 -24.19 -7.11
C LEU A 411 3.28 -24.29 -5.59
N THR A 412 2.17 -24.15 -4.87
CA THR A 412 2.15 -24.12 -3.41
C THR A 412 1.05 -25.03 -2.86
N GLU A 413 1.21 -25.43 -1.60
CA GLU A 413 0.17 -26.03 -0.79
C GLU A 413 -0.04 -25.13 0.43
N ILE A 414 -1.22 -24.56 0.55
CA ILE A 414 -1.54 -23.52 1.53
C ILE A 414 -2.67 -23.96 2.46
N THR A 415 -2.59 -23.53 3.71
CA THR A 415 -3.61 -23.71 4.75
C THR A 415 -4.29 -22.37 5.00
N ASP A 416 -5.60 -22.39 4.94
CA ASP A 416 -6.47 -21.24 5.15
C ASP A 416 -6.66 -20.94 6.65
N HIS A 417 -6.55 -19.67 7.05
CA HIS A 417 -6.72 -19.19 8.40
C HIS A 417 -8.01 -18.36 8.59
N GLY A 418 -8.81 -18.18 7.54
CA GLY A 418 -10.09 -17.46 7.61
C GLY A 418 -11.11 -18.15 8.51
N ALA A 419 -12.02 -17.38 9.11
CA ALA A 419 -12.95 -17.86 10.12
C ALA A 419 -13.84 -19.03 9.65
N GLN A 420 -14.22 -19.07 8.36
CA GLN A 420 -15.09 -20.08 7.79
C GLN A 420 -14.34 -21.31 7.24
N THR A 421 -13.06 -21.16 6.88
CA THR A 421 -12.25 -22.13 6.16
C THR A 421 -11.01 -22.57 6.95
N LYS A 422 -10.92 -22.17 8.22
CA LYS A 422 -9.76 -22.38 9.07
C LYS A 422 -9.29 -23.83 9.11
N GLY A 423 -8.01 -24.03 8.72
CA GLY A 423 -7.37 -25.33 8.72
C GLY A 423 -7.61 -26.15 7.43
N GLN A 424 -8.33 -25.63 6.47
CA GLN A 424 -8.47 -26.28 5.16
C GLN A 424 -7.17 -26.09 4.36
N THR A 425 -6.61 -27.20 3.90
CA THR A 425 -5.43 -27.19 3.04
C THR A 425 -5.85 -27.35 1.59
N LYS A 426 -5.28 -26.53 0.73
CA LYS A 426 -5.53 -26.60 -0.72
C LYS A 426 -4.24 -26.36 -1.50
N LYS A 427 -4.23 -26.84 -2.73
CA LYS A 427 -3.20 -26.48 -3.70
C LYS A 427 -3.52 -25.11 -4.27
N ASP A 428 -2.50 -24.27 -4.40
CA ASP A 428 -2.61 -22.95 -5.02
C ASP A 428 -1.52 -22.75 -6.05
N GLY A 429 -1.82 -21.86 -7.01
CA GLY A 429 -0.91 -21.50 -8.07
C GLY A 429 -0.67 -22.63 -9.09
N ALA A 430 0.08 -22.27 -10.10
CA ALA A 430 0.54 -23.20 -11.12
C ALA A 430 1.91 -22.78 -11.66
N TYR A 431 2.67 -23.76 -12.16
CA TYR A 431 3.93 -23.48 -12.83
C TYR A 431 4.24 -24.45 -13.94
N THR A 432 5.08 -24.01 -14.87
CA THR A 432 5.78 -24.79 -15.89
C THR A 432 7.29 -24.65 -15.68
N ASP A 433 8.13 -24.87 -16.68
CA ASP A 433 9.59 -24.78 -16.53
C ASP A 433 10.11 -23.38 -16.09
N HIS A 434 9.53 -22.31 -16.65
CA HIS A 434 9.99 -20.94 -16.40
C HIS A 434 8.88 -19.92 -16.18
N VAL A 435 7.62 -20.37 -16.09
CA VAL A 435 6.44 -19.55 -15.80
C VAL A 435 5.79 -20.02 -14.52
N TYR A 436 5.61 -19.12 -13.58
CA TYR A 436 5.10 -19.38 -12.23
C TYR A 436 3.98 -18.41 -11.90
N GLY A 437 3.05 -18.82 -11.07
CA GLY A 437 2.03 -17.91 -10.57
C GLY A 437 1.27 -18.47 -9.38
N THR A 438 0.77 -17.56 -8.52
CA THR A 438 0.01 -17.86 -7.30
C THR A 438 -1.01 -16.78 -7.04
N TYR A 439 -2.05 -17.09 -6.26
CA TYR A 439 -2.97 -16.09 -5.72
C TYR A 439 -2.45 -15.38 -4.48
N VAL A 440 -1.42 -15.92 -3.83
CA VAL A 440 -0.91 -15.42 -2.55
C VAL A 440 -0.18 -14.10 -2.72
N HIS A 441 -0.74 -13.04 -2.13
CA HIS A 441 -0.06 -11.79 -1.87
C HIS A 441 0.86 -11.92 -0.64
N GLY A 442 1.97 -11.16 -0.63
CA GLY A 442 2.99 -11.29 0.42
C GLY A 442 3.85 -12.55 0.28
N VAL A 443 3.74 -13.30 -0.82
CA VAL A 443 4.49 -14.55 -1.05
C VAL A 443 6.00 -14.39 -0.93
N PHE A 444 6.53 -13.18 -1.13
CA PHE A 444 7.96 -12.86 -1.02
C PHE A 444 8.34 -12.25 0.34
N GLU A 445 7.44 -12.13 1.31
CA GLU A 445 7.74 -11.50 2.61
C GLU A 445 8.61 -12.39 3.52
N LYS A 446 8.49 -13.73 3.44
CA LYS A 446 9.42 -14.63 4.13
C LYS A 446 10.78 -14.62 3.44
N GLU A 447 11.81 -14.37 4.22
CA GLU A 447 13.21 -14.18 3.83
C GLU A 447 13.73 -15.22 2.85
N GLU A 448 13.36 -16.48 3.05
CA GLU A 448 13.84 -17.62 2.25
C GLU A 448 13.30 -17.59 0.82
N VAL A 449 12.10 -17.00 0.60
CA VAL A 449 11.48 -17.01 -0.72
C VAL A 449 12.20 -16.09 -1.71
N PRO A 450 12.37 -14.77 -1.44
CA PRO A 450 13.14 -13.92 -2.35
C PRO A 450 14.60 -14.39 -2.48
N LYS A 451 15.20 -14.90 -1.40
CA LYS A 451 16.55 -15.48 -1.46
C LYS A 451 16.62 -16.67 -2.43
N ALA A 452 15.68 -17.61 -2.37
CA ALA A 452 15.62 -18.75 -3.28
C ALA A 452 15.51 -18.29 -4.75
N VAL A 453 14.64 -17.31 -5.04
CA VAL A 453 14.49 -16.76 -6.38
C VAL A 453 15.77 -16.09 -6.88
N ILE A 454 16.40 -15.25 -6.06
CA ILE A 454 17.64 -14.53 -6.43
C ILE A 454 18.80 -15.50 -6.57
N CYS A 455 18.93 -16.51 -5.69
CA CYS A 455 19.96 -17.56 -5.82
C CYS A 455 19.79 -18.38 -7.11
N ALA A 456 18.55 -18.71 -7.51
CA ALA A 456 18.29 -19.41 -8.77
C ALA A 456 18.77 -18.60 -9.97
N ILE A 457 18.38 -17.32 -10.04
CA ILE A 457 18.80 -16.39 -11.10
C ILE A 457 20.32 -16.18 -11.09
N GLY A 458 20.91 -15.98 -9.91
CA GLY A 458 22.35 -15.75 -9.75
C GLY A 458 23.17 -16.93 -10.27
N ARG A 459 22.78 -18.17 -9.95
CA ARG A 459 23.45 -19.37 -10.47
C ARG A 459 23.42 -19.47 -11.99
N GLU A 460 22.28 -19.16 -12.61
CA GLU A 460 22.16 -19.15 -14.08
C GLU A 460 23.08 -18.09 -14.72
N LYS A 461 23.31 -17.00 -14.03
CA LYS A 461 24.24 -15.94 -14.45
C LYS A 461 25.70 -16.24 -14.12
N GLY A 462 25.98 -17.35 -13.43
CA GLY A 462 27.33 -17.70 -12.99
C GLY A 462 27.86 -16.79 -11.86
N LEU A 463 26.97 -16.18 -11.08
CA LEU A 463 27.32 -15.34 -9.93
C LEU A 463 27.63 -16.21 -8.69
N ASP A 464 28.49 -15.71 -7.83
CA ASP A 464 28.66 -16.30 -6.50
C ASP A 464 27.44 -15.94 -5.64
N VAL A 465 26.60 -16.94 -5.39
CA VAL A 465 25.39 -16.79 -4.59
C VAL A 465 25.62 -17.04 -3.10
N SER A 466 26.85 -17.39 -2.69
CA SER A 466 27.18 -17.66 -1.27
C SER A 466 27.15 -16.39 -0.42
N GLU A 467 27.37 -15.24 -1.04
CA GLU A 467 27.36 -13.93 -0.38
C GLU A 467 26.00 -13.21 -0.47
N ILE A 468 25.01 -13.82 -1.13
CA ILE A 468 23.64 -13.24 -1.15
C ILE A 468 23.06 -13.37 0.26
N THR A 469 23.13 -12.27 0.99
CA THR A 469 22.50 -12.17 2.30
C THR A 469 21.01 -11.99 2.13
N SER A 470 20.24 -12.84 2.77
CA SER A 470 18.82 -12.59 2.97
C SER A 470 18.65 -11.38 3.89
N VAL A 471 17.62 -10.64 3.66
CA VAL A 471 17.22 -9.53 4.55
C VAL A 471 16.00 -10.00 5.31
N ASP A 472 16.12 -10.11 6.63
CA ASP A 472 14.94 -10.23 7.49
C ASP A 472 14.08 -8.97 7.27
N PHE A 473 13.08 -9.10 6.41
CA PHE A 473 12.26 -7.96 5.98
C PHE A 473 11.45 -7.37 7.14
N ALA A 474 11.07 -8.18 8.14
CA ALA A 474 10.39 -7.69 9.34
C ALA A 474 11.35 -6.82 10.18
N GLN A 475 12.58 -7.29 10.42
CA GLN A 475 13.61 -6.53 11.13
C GLN A 475 14.03 -5.27 10.34
N PHE A 476 14.08 -5.36 9.02
CA PHE A 476 14.36 -4.21 8.17
C PHE A 476 13.29 -3.13 8.33
N LYS A 477 12.00 -3.48 8.30
CA LYS A 477 10.89 -2.54 8.54
C LYS A 477 10.99 -1.88 9.93
N GLU A 478 11.25 -2.66 10.98
CA GLU A 478 11.45 -2.13 12.33
C GLU A 478 12.56 -1.08 12.37
N THR A 479 13.68 -1.34 11.71
CA THR A 479 14.79 -0.39 11.60
C THR A 479 14.38 0.88 10.86
N GLN A 480 13.59 0.75 9.79
CA GLN A 480 13.09 1.91 9.04
C GLN A 480 12.14 2.77 9.88
N TYR A 481 11.27 2.16 10.69
CA TYR A 481 10.38 2.90 11.61
C TYR A 481 11.18 3.62 12.70
N ASP A 482 12.25 3.02 13.22
CA ASP A 482 13.12 3.67 14.19
C ASP A 482 13.88 4.85 13.59
N LEU A 483 14.40 4.71 12.37
CA LEU A 483 15.04 5.80 11.63
C LEU A 483 14.06 6.95 11.35
N LEU A 484 12.81 6.62 10.98
CA LEU A 484 11.75 7.61 10.79
C LEU A 484 11.49 8.38 12.08
N ALA A 485 11.31 7.69 13.19
CA ALA A 485 11.06 8.31 14.49
C ALA A 485 12.23 9.19 14.92
N ALA A 486 13.46 8.72 14.77
CA ALA A 486 14.67 9.49 15.11
C ALA A 486 14.76 10.77 14.26
N GLY A 487 14.56 10.66 12.94
CA GLY A 487 14.59 11.83 12.05
C GLY A 487 13.50 12.85 12.36
N LEU A 488 12.30 12.40 12.72
CA LEU A 488 11.23 13.32 13.11
C LEU A 488 11.48 13.95 14.47
N ARG A 489 11.99 13.22 15.47
CA ARG A 489 12.34 13.78 16.79
C ARG A 489 13.38 14.90 16.70
N GLU A 490 14.34 14.79 15.81
CA GLU A 490 15.39 15.79 15.61
C GLU A 490 14.84 17.09 15.02
N HIS A 491 13.76 17.02 14.24
CA HIS A 491 13.30 18.12 13.41
C HIS A 491 11.91 18.68 13.77
N LEU A 492 11.17 17.98 14.64
CA LEU A 492 9.89 18.44 15.17
C LEU A 492 10.05 18.92 16.63
N ASP A 493 9.36 19.98 17.00
CA ASP A 493 9.23 20.39 18.39
C ASP A 493 8.28 19.44 19.14
N MET A 494 8.85 18.30 19.57
CA MET A 494 8.06 17.27 20.26
C MET A 494 7.46 17.79 21.57
N LYS A 495 8.13 18.73 22.25
CA LYS A 495 7.55 19.35 23.45
C LYS A 495 6.24 20.06 23.11
N LYS A 496 6.26 20.86 22.05
CA LYS A 496 5.06 21.59 21.60
C LYS A 496 3.97 20.64 21.10
N ILE A 497 4.35 19.56 20.44
CA ILE A 497 3.38 18.53 19.99
C ILE A 497 2.72 17.84 21.20
N TYR A 498 3.47 17.54 22.27
CA TYR A 498 2.88 17.02 23.51
C TYR A 498 1.98 18.04 24.21
N GLU A 499 2.37 19.33 24.25
CA GLU A 499 1.50 20.41 24.77
C GLU A 499 0.18 20.46 23.98
N ILE A 500 0.22 20.42 22.65
CA ILE A 500 -0.96 20.40 21.77
C ILE A 500 -1.83 19.17 22.05
N LEU A 501 -1.23 18.00 22.22
CA LEU A 501 -1.94 16.75 22.54
C LEU A 501 -2.61 16.81 23.92
N GLU A 502 -1.98 17.47 24.90
CA GLU A 502 -2.52 17.63 26.27
C GLU A 502 -3.64 18.65 26.34
N GLU A 503 -3.46 19.81 25.69
CA GLU A 503 -4.43 20.90 25.68
C GLU A 503 -5.71 20.56 24.88
N GLY A 504 -5.56 19.75 23.80
CA GLY A 504 -6.66 19.43 22.90
C GLY A 504 -7.14 20.62 22.07
N ILE A 505 -8.48 20.74 21.88
CA ILE A 505 -9.12 21.84 21.12
C ILE A 505 -9.94 22.74 22.03
#